data_c27924ca0c6664335786d4888bfa4f2b
#
_entry.id   c27924ca0c6664335786d4888bfa4f2b
#
_cell.length_a   1.000
_cell.length_b   1.000
_cell.length_c   1.000
_cell.angle_alpha   90.00
_cell.angle_beta   90.00
_cell.angle_gamma   90.00
#
_symmetry.space_group_name_H-M   'P 1'
#
loop_
_entity.id
_entity.type
_entity.pdbx_description
1 polymer ?
#
loop_
_entity_poly.entity_id
_entity_poly.type
_entity_poly.pdbx_seq_one_letter_code
_entity_poly.pdbx_strand_id
1 'polypeptide(L)'
;MFIAILDFQTAAADRPAALAQLETERGQIRAMPGNLAFRVYASREDDSTVTVVHEWQDEESFKPYLASEAFIRSGEVLRPMMTGSPVSRRFHAELLETVA
;
A
#
# COMPACT_ATOMS: atom_id res chain seq x y z
N MET A 1 -4.66 14.26 8.42
CA MET A 1 -4.80 12.88 7.94
C MET A 1 -3.51 12.11 8.14
N PHE A 2 -3.57 10.82 7.97
CA PHE A 2 -2.43 9.93 8.09
C PHE A 2 -2.15 9.31 6.73
N ILE A 3 -0.88 9.36 6.28
CA ILE A 3 -0.49 8.81 4.98
C ILE A 3 0.61 7.77 5.22
N ALA A 4 0.46 6.60 4.61
CA ALA A 4 1.49 5.58 4.59
C ALA A 4 1.92 5.35 3.14
N ILE A 5 3.23 5.32 2.92
CA ILE A 5 3.82 5.07 1.61
C ILE A 5 4.71 3.84 1.76
N LEU A 6 4.34 2.78 1.08
CA LEU A 6 5.10 1.53 1.07
C LEU A 6 5.79 1.38 -0.27
N ASP A 7 7.11 1.15 -0.22
CA ASP A 7 7.89 0.80 -1.40
C ASP A 7 8.48 -0.59 -1.22
N PHE A 8 8.37 -1.42 -2.24
CA PHE A 8 9.07 -2.70 -2.26
C PHE A 8 9.47 -3.07 -3.70
N GLN A 9 10.40 -4.00 -3.81
CA GLN A 9 10.87 -4.48 -5.10
C GLN A 9 10.65 -5.97 -5.22
N THR A 10 10.39 -6.41 -6.45
CA THR A 10 10.28 -7.82 -6.81
C THR A 10 11.25 -8.11 -7.95
N ALA A 11 11.43 -9.39 -8.27
CA ALA A 11 11.97 -9.71 -9.59
C ALA A 11 10.99 -9.17 -10.64
N ALA A 12 11.52 -8.74 -11.79
CA ALA A 12 10.69 -8.14 -12.85
C ALA A 12 9.53 -9.06 -13.25
N ALA A 13 9.77 -10.36 -13.35
CA ALA A 13 8.76 -11.33 -13.73
C ALA A 13 7.64 -11.49 -12.71
N ASP A 14 7.88 -11.14 -11.44
CA ASP A 14 6.91 -11.30 -10.36
C ASP A 14 6.06 -10.04 -10.14
N ARG A 15 6.48 -8.89 -10.68
CA ARG A 15 5.75 -7.64 -10.45
C ARG A 15 4.29 -7.69 -10.87
N PRO A 16 3.93 -8.26 -12.04
CA PRO A 16 2.51 -8.36 -12.41
C PRO A 16 1.67 -9.13 -11.39
N ALA A 17 2.21 -10.21 -10.83
CA ALA A 17 1.51 -11.00 -9.81
C ALA A 17 1.37 -10.22 -8.50
N ALA A 18 2.39 -9.45 -8.12
CA ALA A 18 2.34 -8.60 -6.93
C ALA A 18 1.27 -7.52 -7.07
N LEU A 19 1.20 -6.87 -8.23
CA LEU A 19 0.18 -5.86 -8.52
C LEU A 19 -1.23 -6.47 -8.47
N ALA A 20 -1.39 -7.67 -9.04
CA ALA A 20 -2.68 -8.37 -9.03
C ALA A 20 -3.13 -8.70 -7.60
N GLN A 21 -2.21 -9.11 -6.73
CA GLN A 21 -2.53 -9.40 -5.33
C GLN A 21 -3.03 -8.15 -4.60
N LEU A 22 -2.35 -7.03 -4.78
CA LEU A 22 -2.75 -5.78 -4.16
C LEU A 22 -4.11 -5.30 -4.68
N GLU A 23 -4.37 -5.50 -5.96
CA GLU A 23 -5.68 -5.16 -6.55
C GLU A 23 -6.79 -6.02 -5.96
N THR A 24 -6.52 -7.31 -5.71
CA THR A 24 -7.46 -8.22 -5.06
C THR A 24 -7.86 -7.74 -3.67
N GLU A 25 -6.93 -7.14 -2.92
CA GLU A 25 -7.17 -6.68 -1.56
C GLU A 25 -7.80 -5.29 -1.46
N ARG A 26 -7.74 -4.51 -2.54
CA ARG A 26 -8.15 -3.10 -2.55
C ARG A 26 -9.56 -2.88 -1.99
N GLY A 27 -10.53 -3.69 -2.43
CA GLY A 27 -11.91 -3.50 -2.02
C GLY A 27 -12.12 -3.61 -0.52
N GLN A 28 -11.46 -4.57 0.11
CA GLN A 28 -11.54 -4.78 1.55
C GLN A 28 -10.91 -3.62 2.31
N ILE A 29 -9.77 -3.14 1.84
CA ILE A 29 -9.06 -2.03 2.49
C ILE A 29 -9.85 -0.74 2.34
N ARG A 30 -10.41 -0.47 1.16
CA ARG A 30 -11.23 0.72 0.92
C ARG A 30 -12.50 0.73 1.77
N ALA A 31 -12.99 -0.43 2.16
CA ALA A 31 -14.18 -0.54 3.00
C ALA A 31 -13.87 -0.36 4.49
N MET A 32 -12.60 -0.33 4.89
CA MET A 32 -12.27 -0.15 6.30
C MET A 32 -12.60 1.27 6.77
N PRO A 33 -13.14 1.41 8.00
CA PRO A 33 -13.47 2.72 8.54
C PRO A 33 -12.25 3.64 8.55
N GLY A 34 -12.44 4.85 8.04
CA GLY A 34 -11.40 5.88 8.01
C GLY A 34 -10.42 5.78 6.87
N ASN A 35 -10.50 4.76 6.02
CA ASN A 35 -9.67 4.72 4.81
C ASN A 35 -10.17 5.74 3.79
N LEU A 36 -9.28 6.61 3.32
CA LEU A 36 -9.57 7.65 2.34
C LEU A 36 -9.11 7.29 0.94
N ALA A 37 -8.02 6.53 0.83
CA ALA A 37 -7.47 6.12 -0.46
C ALA A 37 -6.54 4.93 -0.27
N PHE A 38 -6.49 4.09 -1.30
CA PHE A 38 -5.52 2.99 -1.40
C PHE A 38 -5.13 2.88 -2.87
N ARG A 39 -3.93 3.35 -3.20
CA ARG A 39 -3.46 3.43 -4.59
C ARG A 39 -2.18 2.65 -4.77
N VAL A 40 -2.11 1.89 -5.85
CA VAL A 40 -0.97 1.05 -6.18
C VAL A 40 -0.33 1.57 -7.46
N TYR A 41 0.98 1.71 -7.43
CA TYR A 41 1.74 2.25 -8.57
C TYR A 41 2.89 1.31 -8.92
N ALA A 42 3.08 1.11 -10.22
CA ALA A 42 4.27 0.45 -10.73
C ALA A 42 5.22 1.53 -11.26
N SER A 43 6.48 1.47 -10.88
CA SER A 43 7.49 2.43 -11.34
C SER A 43 7.65 2.35 -12.86
N ARG A 44 7.81 3.48 -13.48
CA ARG A 44 8.19 3.57 -14.90
C ARG A 44 9.69 3.68 -15.10
N GLU A 45 10.44 3.92 -14.02
CA GLU A 45 11.89 4.05 -14.08
C GLU A 45 12.59 2.70 -14.07
N ASP A 46 11.93 1.67 -13.53
CA ASP A 46 12.41 0.31 -13.51
C ASP A 46 11.23 -0.66 -13.61
N ASP A 47 11.50 -1.94 -13.72
CA ASP A 47 10.47 -2.98 -13.85
C ASP A 47 10.26 -3.80 -12.57
N SER A 48 10.83 -3.37 -11.45
CA SER A 48 10.80 -4.13 -10.20
C SER A 48 10.10 -3.42 -9.04
N THR A 49 10.00 -2.09 -9.05
CA THR A 49 9.48 -1.33 -7.91
C THR A 49 7.96 -1.18 -7.95
N VAL A 50 7.35 -1.43 -6.79
CA VAL A 50 5.92 -1.20 -6.54
C VAL A 50 5.79 -0.24 -5.38
N THR A 51 4.90 0.75 -5.51
CA THR A 51 4.61 1.73 -4.46
C THR A 51 3.13 1.69 -4.14
N VAL A 52 2.80 1.63 -2.86
CA VAL A 52 1.43 1.73 -2.36
C VAL A 52 1.32 3.01 -1.56
N VAL A 53 0.38 3.87 -1.94
CA VAL A 53 0.06 5.09 -1.20
C VAL A 53 -1.33 4.94 -0.63
N HIS A 54 -1.45 4.92 0.70
CA HIS A 54 -2.77 4.87 1.31
C HIS A 54 -2.92 5.97 2.34
N GLU A 55 -4.13 6.50 2.39
CA GLU A 55 -4.50 7.64 3.20
C GLU A 55 -5.62 7.25 4.15
N TRP A 56 -5.51 7.72 5.38
CA TRP A 56 -6.45 7.43 6.44
C TRP A 56 -6.85 8.72 7.14
N GLN A 57 -8.05 8.74 7.70
CA GLN A 57 -8.56 9.90 8.41
C GLN A 57 -7.61 10.31 9.54
N ASP A 58 -7.08 9.32 10.26
CA ASP A 58 -6.14 9.52 11.36
C ASP A 58 -5.33 8.24 11.58
N GLU A 59 -4.37 8.30 12.49
CA GLU A 59 -3.53 7.15 12.83
C GLU A 59 -4.34 6.01 13.45
N GLU A 60 -5.33 6.34 14.26
CA GLU A 60 -6.18 5.34 14.92
C GLU A 60 -6.97 4.49 13.93
N SER A 61 -7.37 5.09 12.81
CA SER A 61 -8.04 4.35 11.73
C SER A 61 -7.07 3.42 10.99
N PHE A 62 -5.81 3.78 10.91
CA PHE A 62 -4.79 2.97 10.24
C PHE A 62 -4.41 1.73 11.04
N LYS A 63 -4.35 1.82 12.37
CA LYS A 63 -3.86 0.73 13.22
C LYS A 63 -4.59 -0.61 12.99
N PRO A 64 -5.92 -0.65 12.91
CA PRO A 64 -6.62 -1.92 12.65
C PRO A 64 -6.26 -2.57 11.31
N TYR A 65 -5.84 -1.79 10.31
CA TYR A 65 -5.38 -2.32 9.05
C TYR A 65 -4.20 -3.28 9.24
N LEU A 66 -3.26 -2.96 10.12
CA LEU A 66 -2.08 -3.80 10.36
C LEU A 66 -2.44 -5.15 10.97
N ALA A 67 -3.60 -5.27 11.60
CA ALA A 67 -4.10 -6.53 12.16
C ALA A 67 -5.15 -7.19 11.27
N SER A 68 -5.44 -6.61 10.10
CA SER A 68 -6.50 -7.11 9.23
C SER A 68 -6.07 -8.36 8.46
N GLU A 69 -7.07 -9.18 8.09
CA GLU A 69 -6.84 -10.34 7.23
C GLU A 69 -6.23 -9.93 5.89
N ALA A 70 -6.69 -8.82 5.33
CA ALA A 70 -6.19 -8.34 4.05
C ALA A 70 -4.69 -8.06 4.12
N PHE A 71 -4.23 -7.37 5.16
CA PHE A 71 -2.81 -7.06 5.34
C PHE A 71 -1.99 -8.34 5.56
N ILE A 72 -2.47 -9.25 6.41
CA ILE A 72 -1.76 -10.49 6.73
C ILE A 72 -1.63 -11.36 5.47
N ARG A 73 -2.73 -11.53 4.72
CA ARG A 73 -2.76 -12.32 3.50
C ARG A 73 -1.86 -11.72 2.42
N SER A 74 -1.89 -10.40 2.25
CA SER A 74 -0.99 -9.72 1.32
C SER A 74 0.46 -9.98 1.66
N GLY A 75 0.81 -9.91 2.94
CA GLY A 75 2.17 -10.18 3.39
C GLY A 75 2.62 -11.60 3.08
N GLU A 76 1.77 -12.58 3.27
CA GLU A 76 2.08 -13.97 2.97
C GLU A 76 2.36 -14.20 1.49
N VAL A 77 1.62 -13.52 0.61
CA VAL A 77 1.78 -13.64 -0.84
C VAL A 77 2.96 -12.81 -1.35
N LEU A 78 3.10 -11.58 -0.86
CA LEU A 78 4.07 -10.63 -1.41
C LEU A 78 5.50 -10.84 -0.91
N ARG A 79 5.67 -11.23 0.37
CA ARG A 79 7.02 -11.36 0.93
C ARG A 79 7.92 -12.32 0.15
N PRO A 80 7.44 -13.50 -0.28
CA PRO A 80 8.29 -14.39 -1.08
C PRO A 80 8.72 -13.80 -2.43
N MET A 81 8.00 -12.80 -2.94
CA MET A 81 8.33 -12.14 -4.19
C MET A 81 9.31 -10.99 -4.02
N MET A 82 9.53 -10.51 -2.79
CA MET A 82 10.36 -9.35 -2.54
C MET A 82 11.85 -9.70 -2.66
N THR A 83 12.60 -8.82 -3.31
CA THR A 83 14.04 -8.96 -3.47
C THR A 83 14.84 -8.21 -2.41
N GLY A 84 14.18 -7.60 -1.46
CA GLY A 84 14.77 -6.89 -0.34
C GLY A 84 13.71 -6.56 0.67
N SER A 85 14.08 -5.83 1.72
CA SER A 85 13.12 -5.41 2.75
C SER A 85 12.21 -4.32 2.22
N PRO A 86 10.90 -4.40 2.47
CA PRO A 86 10.00 -3.29 2.15
C PRO A 86 10.29 -2.10 3.06
N VAL A 87 10.02 -0.90 2.55
CA VAL A 87 10.17 0.34 3.32
C VAL A 87 8.82 1.01 3.41
N SER A 88 8.34 1.21 4.63
CA SER A 88 7.09 1.92 4.89
C SER A 88 7.40 3.24 5.60
N ARG A 89 7.00 4.35 4.98
CA ARG A 89 7.12 5.68 5.58
C ARG A 89 5.73 6.15 5.94
N ARG A 90 5.59 6.68 7.15
CA ARG A 90 4.28 7.08 7.70
C ARG A 90 4.33 8.51 8.15
N PHE A 91 3.28 9.25 7.83
CA PHE A 91 3.23 10.70 8.02
C PHE A 91 1.90 11.13 8.63
N HIS A 92 1.97 12.11 9.51
CA HIS A 92 0.82 12.97 9.77
C HIS A 92 0.83 14.06 8.70
N ALA A 93 -0.29 14.26 8.03
CA ALA A 93 -0.38 15.18 6.92
C ALA A 93 -1.55 16.14 7.10
N GLU A 94 -1.37 17.37 6.60
CA GLU A 94 -2.41 18.38 6.61
C GLU A 94 -2.72 18.75 5.16
N LEU A 95 -3.97 18.56 4.75
CA LEU A 95 -4.41 19.02 3.45
C LEU A 95 -4.60 20.53 3.51
N LEU A 96 -3.80 21.27 2.78
CA LEU A 96 -3.90 22.74 2.75
C LEU A 96 -5.03 23.19 1.83
N GLU A 97 -5.09 22.66 0.62
CA GLU A 97 -6.13 22.97 -0.34
C GLU A 97 -6.12 21.96 -1.48
N THR A 98 -7.24 21.84 -2.15
CA THR A 98 -7.33 21.08 -3.40
C THR A 98 -7.55 22.09 -4.53
N VAL A 99 -6.63 22.13 -5.49
CA VAL A 99 -6.70 23.03 -6.63
C VAL A 99 -7.13 22.21 -7.84
N ALA A 100 -8.20 22.66 -8.51
CA ALA A 100 -8.73 22.00 -9.71
C ALA A 100 -8.19 22.62 -10.99
#